data_7de58aac5042febfa8f6c5598bf5d545
#
_entry.id   7de58aac5042febfa8f6c5598bf5d545
#
_cell.length_a   1.000
_cell.length_b   1.000
_cell.length_c   1.000
_cell.angle_alpha   90.00
_cell.angle_beta   90.00
_cell.angle_gamma   90.00
#
_symmetry.space_group_name_H-M   'P 1'
#
loop_
_entity.id
_entity.type
_entity.pdbx_description
1 polymer ?
#
loop_
_entity_poly.entity_id
_entity_poly.type
_entity_poly.pdbx_seq_one_letter_code
_entity_poly.pdbx_strand_id
1 'polypeptide(L)'
;MEKPSEKPHYPYFSSGPCAKPPGWSVDKLKNAAVSRSHRSKAAVDKLQEVIDKSRQVLGIPDDYHIGIVPASDTGAVEMAMWCLLGQRGVEVYSLSLIHI
;
A
#
# COMPACT_ATOMS: atom_id res chain seq x y z
N MET A 1 5.88 -14.62 8.34
CA MET A 1 5.48 -13.60 9.36
C MET A 1 4.52 -14.28 10.31
N GLU A 2 4.83 -14.32 11.59
CA GLU A 2 3.93 -14.92 12.57
C GLU A 2 2.76 -13.98 12.86
N LYS A 3 1.58 -14.57 13.06
CA LYS A 3 0.38 -13.83 13.44
C LYS A 3 0.58 -13.25 14.84
N PRO A 4 0.25 -11.97 15.09
CA PRO A 4 0.31 -11.39 16.42
C PRO A 4 -0.50 -12.21 17.43
N SER A 5 0.07 -12.49 18.58
CA SER A 5 -0.58 -13.22 19.66
C SER A 5 -1.62 -12.38 20.41
N GLU A 6 -1.47 -11.06 20.37
CA GLU A 6 -2.35 -10.12 21.04
C GLU A 6 -3.26 -9.42 20.05
N LYS A 7 -4.53 -9.28 20.42
CA LYS A 7 -5.48 -8.47 19.65
C LYS A 7 -5.29 -6.98 19.99
N PRO A 8 -5.47 -6.07 19.01
CA PRO A 8 -5.44 -4.65 19.31
C PRO A 8 -6.57 -4.29 20.28
N HIS A 9 -6.29 -3.35 21.18
CA HIS A 9 -7.27 -2.88 22.15
C HIS A 9 -8.52 -2.26 21.50
N TYR A 10 -8.32 -1.59 20.36
CA TYR A 10 -9.40 -1.07 19.52
C TYR A 10 -9.34 -1.71 18.13
N PRO A 11 -10.37 -2.48 17.73
CA PRO A 11 -10.39 -3.17 16.45
C PRO A 11 -10.90 -2.29 15.30
N TYR A 12 -10.99 -0.99 15.49
CA TYR A 12 -11.49 -0.07 14.49
C TYR A 12 -10.40 0.30 13.48
N PHE A 13 -10.29 -0.49 12.44
CA PHE A 13 -9.37 -0.27 11.31
C PHE A 13 -10.17 0.27 10.13
N SER A 14 -10.52 1.53 10.20
CA SER A 14 -11.15 2.23 9.07
C SER A 14 -10.17 3.20 8.41
N SER A 15 -10.54 3.75 7.28
CA SER A 15 -9.81 4.86 6.67
C SER A 15 -9.76 6.05 7.62
N GLY A 16 -8.61 6.68 7.74
CA GLY A 16 -8.37 7.80 8.65
C GLY A 16 -7.45 7.45 9.81
N PRO A 17 -7.41 8.28 10.87
CA PRO A 17 -6.55 8.06 12.02
C PRO A 17 -6.91 6.75 12.74
N CYS A 18 -5.96 5.83 12.78
CA CYS A 18 -6.10 4.56 13.47
C CYS A 18 -5.27 4.54 14.76
N ALA A 19 -5.71 3.73 15.73
CA ALA A 19 -4.90 3.45 16.88
C ALA A 19 -3.58 2.79 16.48
N LYS A 20 -2.51 3.14 17.15
CA LYS A 20 -1.20 2.51 16.90
C LYS A 20 -1.22 1.06 17.40
N PRO A 21 -0.48 0.16 16.73
CA PRO A 21 -0.40 -1.22 17.20
C PRO A 21 0.22 -1.33 18.60
N PRO A 22 -0.07 -2.40 19.34
CA PRO A 22 0.56 -2.64 20.63
C PRO A 22 2.09 -2.55 20.57
N GLY A 23 2.70 -1.91 21.58
CA GLY A 23 4.15 -1.74 21.62
C GLY A 23 4.73 -0.72 20.62
N TRP A 24 3.88 0.08 19.98
CA TRP A 24 4.37 1.18 19.14
C TRP A 24 4.83 2.36 20.03
N SER A 25 5.96 2.94 19.65
CA SER A 25 6.46 4.18 20.26
C SER A 25 7.13 5.04 19.18
N VAL A 26 7.27 6.34 19.46
CA VAL A 26 7.96 7.28 18.56
C VAL A 26 9.43 6.87 18.34
N ASP A 27 10.02 6.14 19.27
CA ASP A 27 11.39 5.64 19.14
C ASP A 27 11.59 4.73 17.92
N LYS A 28 10.53 4.06 17.45
CA LYS A 28 10.58 3.27 16.21
C LYS A 28 10.87 4.11 14.95
N LEU A 29 10.69 5.42 15.05
CA LEU A 29 10.95 6.35 13.94
C LEU A 29 12.38 6.93 13.96
N LYS A 30 13.21 6.66 15.00
CA LYS A 30 14.58 7.20 15.12
C LYS A 30 15.44 6.87 13.89
N ASN A 31 15.24 5.71 13.29
CA ASN A 31 15.99 5.27 12.11
C ASN A 31 15.21 5.44 10.80
N ALA A 32 14.11 6.18 10.81
CA ALA A 32 13.36 6.45 9.61
C ALA A 32 14.20 7.27 8.62
N ALA A 33 14.15 6.94 7.35
CA ALA A 33 14.87 7.62 6.29
C ALA A 33 14.17 8.93 5.91
N VAL A 34 14.06 9.87 6.87
CA VAL A 34 13.46 11.20 6.67
C VAL A 34 14.43 12.18 6.03
N SER A 35 13.91 13.25 5.44
CA SER A 35 14.70 14.34 4.83
C SER A 35 15.68 13.88 3.74
N ARG A 36 15.34 12.83 3.02
CA ARG A 36 16.14 12.30 1.92
C ARG A 36 15.38 12.36 0.62
N SER A 37 16.09 12.54 -0.49
CA SER A 37 15.51 12.42 -1.81
C SER A 37 14.99 10.99 -2.03
N HIS A 38 13.79 10.85 -2.63
CA HIS A 38 13.27 9.56 -3.07
C HIS A 38 14.16 8.87 -4.11
N ARG A 39 15.07 9.62 -4.76
CA ARG A 39 16.06 9.11 -5.72
C ARG A 39 17.37 8.68 -5.08
N SER A 40 17.55 8.90 -3.78
CA SER A 40 18.75 8.41 -3.09
C SER A 40 18.76 6.89 -3.08
N LYS A 41 19.95 6.29 -3.09
CA LYS A 41 20.09 4.83 -3.04
C LYS A 41 19.28 4.23 -1.87
N ALA A 42 19.38 4.83 -0.69
CA ALA A 42 18.65 4.36 0.49
C ALA A 42 17.12 4.39 0.32
N ALA A 43 16.58 5.38 -0.39
CA ALA A 43 15.15 5.44 -0.65
C ALA A 43 14.73 4.42 -1.70
N VAL A 44 15.50 4.27 -2.77
CA VAL A 44 15.25 3.26 -3.81
C VAL A 44 15.31 1.86 -3.24
N ASP A 45 16.30 1.55 -2.42
CA ASP A 45 16.43 0.24 -1.73
C ASP A 45 15.20 -0.03 -0.84
N LYS A 46 14.68 0.98 -0.14
CA LYS A 46 13.46 0.85 0.68
C LYS A 46 12.20 0.64 -0.16
N LEU A 47 12.06 1.31 -1.29
CA LEU A 47 10.93 1.09 -2.19
C LEU A 47 10.98 -0.32 -2.78
N GLN A 48 12.17 -0.81 -3.16
CA GLN A 48 12.34 -2.18 -3.63
C GLN A 48 11.99 -3.19 -2.53
N GLU A 49 12.42 -2.96 -1.30
CA GLU A 49 12.07 -3.80 -0.15
C GLU A 49 10.54 -3.90 0.05
N VAL A 50 9.81 -2.81 -0.16
CA VAL A 50 8.33 -2.81 -0.09
C VAL A 50 7.74 -3.70 -1.19
N ILE A 51 8.23 -3.59 -2.41
CA ILE A 51 7.78 -4.42 -3.54
C ILE A 51 8.03 -5.90 -3.26
N ASP A 52 9.25 -6.24 -2.82
CA ASP A 52 9.65 -7.62 -2.55
C ASP A 52 8.82 -8.24 -1.42
N LYS A 53 8.61 -7.49 -0.34
CA LYS A 53 7.74 -7.92 0.77
C LYS A 53 6.28 -8.05 0.35
N SER A 54 5.76 -7.15 -0.47
CA SER A 54 4.40 -7.25 -0.99
C SER A 54 4.22 -8.52 -1.83
N ARG A 55 5.19 -8.82 -2.70
CA ARG A 55 5.22 -10.07 -3.47
C ARG A 55 5.17 -11.29 -2.57
N GLN A 56 6.04 -11.33 -1.57
CA GLN A 56 6.14 -12.44 -0.63
C GLN A 56 4.85 -12.64 0.19
N VAL A 57 4.30 -11.57 0.75
CA VAL A 57 3.13 -11.64 1.66
C VAL A 57 1.87 -12.02 0.89
N LEU A 58 1.71 -11.50 -0.32
CA LEU A 58 0.53 -11.74 -1.15
C LEU A 58 0.67 -12.99 -2.06
N GLY A 59 1.84 -13.64 -2.08
CA GLY A 59 2.10 -14.79 -2.94
C GLY A 59 2.00 -14.46 -4.43
N ILE A 60 2.44 -13.26 -4.84
CA ILE A 60 2.33 -12.80 -6.23
C ILE A 60 3.37 -13.50 -7.08
N PRO A 61 2.99 -14.19 -8.19
CA PRO A 61 3.92 -14.83 -9.09
C PRO A 61 4.94 -13.85 -9.70
N ASP A 62 6.10 -14.36 -10.13
CA ASP A 62 7.20 -13.52 -10.60
C ASP A 62 6.93 -12.85 -11.95
N ASP A 63 6.01 -13.38 -12.74
CA ASP A 63 5.57 -12.81 -14.01
C ASP A 63 4.60 -11.63 -13.86
N TYR A 64 4.18 -11.31 -12.63
CA TYR A 64 3.36 -10.13 -12.34
C TYR A 64 4.20 -8.93 -11.93
N HIS A 65 3.85 -7.77 -12.44
CA HIS A 65 4.45 -6.50 -12.04
C HIS A 65 3.74 -5.93 -10.81
N ILE A 66 4.52 -5.41 -9.88
CA ILE A 66 4.03 -4.66 -8.72
C ILE A 66 4.50 -3.23 -8.86
N GLY A 67 3.58 -2.28 -8.79
CA GLY A 67 3.89 -0.85 -8.85
C GLY A 67 3.38 -0.11 -7.62
N ILE A 68 4.14 0.88 -7.18
CA ILE A 68 3.71 1.85 -6.17
C ILE A 68 3.28 3.10 -6.91
N VAL A 69 2.00 3.45 -6.79
CA VAL A 69 1.43 4.60 -7.48
C VAL A 69 0.91 5.63 -6.49
N PRO A 70 0.98 6.93 -6.82
CA PRO A 70 0.44 7.99 -5.97
C PRO A 70 -1.09 8.08 -6.08
N ALA A 71 -1.68 8.95 -5.27
CA ALA A 71 -3.09 9.35 -5.31
C ALA A 71 -4.08 8.25 -4.87
N SER A 72 -3.74 7.52 -3.83
CA SER A 72 -4.57 6.50 -3.19
C SER A 72 -4.92 5.31 -4.11
N ASP A 73 -5.75 4.41 -3.62
CA ASP A 73 -6.33 3.29 -4.37
C ASP A 73 -7.15 3.76 -5.57
N THR A 74 -7.88 4.86 -5.44
CA THR A 74 -8.66 5.47 -6.55
C THR A 74 -7.75 5.79 -7.73
N GLY A 75 -6.62 6.46 -7.49
CA GLY A 75 -5.65 6.77 -8.56
C GLY A 75 -5.03 5.53 -9.18
N ALA A 76 -4.80 4.47 -8.39
CA ALA A 76 -4.30 3.20 -8.90
C ALA A 76 -5.31 2.52 -9.83
N VAL A 77 -6.59 2.49 -9.43
CA VAL A 77 -7.67 1.91 -10.24
C VAL A 77 -7.85 2.72 -11.53
N GLU A 78 -7.88 4.05 -11.44
CA GLU A 78 -8.03 4.93 -12.60
C GLU A 78 -6.88 4.72 -13.60
N MET A 79 -5.65 4.65 -13.13
CA MET A 79 -4.49 4.38 -13.98
C MET A 79 -4.60 2.99 -14.65
N ALA A 80 -5.03 1.96 -13.92
CA ALA A 80 -5.25 0.63 -14.46
C ALA A 80 -6.33 0.64 -15.55
N MET A 81 -7.43 1.35 -15.32
CA MET A 81 -8.50 1.51 -16.31
C MET A 81 -7.98 2.15 -17.60
N TRP A 82 -7.26 3.26 -17.50
CA TRP A 82 -6.67 3.94 -18.66
C TRP A 82 -5.69 3.07 -19.44
N CYS A 83 -4.90 2.25 -18.74
CA CYS A 83 -3.90 1.40 -19.38
C CYS A 83 -4.48 0.11 -20.00
N LEU A 84 -5.52 -0.47 -19.38
CA LEU A 84 -5.97 -1.82 -19.71
C LEU A 84 -7.24 -1.87 -20.55
N LEU A 85 -8.13 -0.88 -20.47
CA LEU A 85 -9.42 -0.91 -21.16
C LEU A 85 -9.32 -0.58 -22.66
N GLY A 86 -8.24 0.03 -23.11
CA GLY A 86 -8.03 0.34 -24.52
C GLY A 86 -9.01 1.37 -25.09
N GLN A 87 -9.14 1.40 -26.44
CA GLN A 87 -9.96 2.38 -27.15
C GLN A 87 -11.39 1.90 -27.47
N ARG A 88 -11.77 0.72 -27.03
CA ARG A 88 -13.11 0.20 -27.26
C ARG A 88 -14.09 0.79 -26.24
N GLY A 89 -15.33 0.98 -26.66
CA GLY A 89 -16.41 1.30 -25.73
C GLY A 89 -16.56 0.19 -24.70
N VAL A 90 -16.44 0.55 -23.43
CA VAL A 90 -16.56 -0.37 -22.28
C VAL A 90 -17.55 0.22 -21.28
N GLU A 91 -18.31 -0.64 -20.64
CA GLU A 91 -19.15 -0.26 -19.51
C GLU A 91 -18.40 -0.58 -18.23
N VAL A 92 -18.28 0.39 -17.35
CA VAL A 92 -17.63 0.23 -16.04
C VAL A 92 -18.68 0.36 -14.95
N TYR A 93 -18.87 -0.71 -14.21
CA TYR A 93 -19.73 -0.72 -13.03
C TYR A 93 -18.85 -0.52 -11.80
N SER A 94 -19.06 0.57 -11.09
CA SER A 94 -18.35 0.84 -9.84
C SER A 94 -19.33 1.01 -8.69
N LEU A 95 -18.97 0.45 -7.54
CA LEU A 95 -19.68 0.66 -6.29
C LEU A 95 -18.97 1.77 -5.52
N SER A 96 -19.70 2.79 -5.11
CA SER A 96 -19.15 3.83 -4.25
C SER A 96 -18.95 3.28 -2.84
N LEU A 97 -17.73 3.39 -2.33
CA LEU A 97 -17.43 3.02 -0.94
C LEU A 97 -18.05 3.96 0.09
N ILE A 98 -18.45 5.17 -0.31
CA ILE A 98 -18.96 6.21 0.59
C ILE A 98 -20.48 6.24 0.63
N HIS A 99 -21.15 5.76 -0.41
CA HIS A 99 -22.60 5.88 -0.58
C HIS A 99 -23.36 4.55 -0.59
N ILE A 100 -22.74 3.52 -0.07
CA ILE A 100 -23.41 2.22 0.12
C ILE A 100 -24.16 2.21 1.45
#